data_c1a0d33079aa8c742aa4dfa4aefc6cc9
#
_entry.id   c1a0d33079aa8c742aa4dfa4aefc6cc9
#
_cell.length_a   1.000
_cell.length_b   1.000
_cell.length_c   1.000
_cell.angle_alpha   90.00
_cell.angle_beta   90.00
_cell.angle_gamma   90.00
#
_symmetry.space_group_name_H-M   'P 1'
#
loop_
_entity.id
_entity.type
_entity.pdbx_description
1 polymer ?
#
loop_
_entity_poly.entity_id
_entity_poly.type
_entity_poly.pdbx_seq_one_letter_code
_entity_poly.pdbx_strand_id
1 'polypeptide(L)'
;MKRIVSAALVAVAALVASPASFAAVPEKGSIAIFAGIGPAIPFEGDYEVGFHLEAGGEYYLSNVLALRGTLGLTRSNADGGSGVTLGGLEASAAYYARRGKWSPYVLGGVGIHTVDPPGRGASQRLSAHVGGGTEYYLDRRTALTGEVIGRFVGSAGGRTSSFASLAVGIKYHF
;
A
#
# COMPACT_ATOMS: atom_id res chain seq x y z
N MET A 1 -5.27 22.30 1.24
CA MET A 1 -5.37 20.92 0.76
C MET A 1 -5.09 20.72 -0.74
N LYS A 2 -5.57 21.55 -1.68
CA LYS A 2 -5.33 21.38 -3.14
C LYS A 2 -3.84 21.42 -3.58
N ARG A 3 -2.97 22.11 -2.86
CA ARG A 3 -1.53 22.24 -3.20
C ARG A 3 -0.66 21.03 -2.82
N ILE A 4 -1.09 20.22 -1.85
CA ILE A 4 -0.34 19.02 -1.41
C ILE A 4 -0.55 17.86 -2.38
N VAL A 5 -1.76 17.73 -2.94
CA VAL A 5 -2.08 16.70 -3.93
C VAL A 5 -1.30 16.91 -5.24
N SER A 6 -1.11 18.17 -5.66
CA SER A 6 -0.34 18.49 -6.87
C SER A 6 1.16 18.18 -6.71
N ALA A 7 1.73 18.37 -5.51
CA ALA A 7 3.14 18.07 -5.25
C ALA A 7 3.44 16.57 -5.26
N ALA A 8 2.51 15.74 -4.76
CA ALA A 8 2.66 14.28 -4.77
C ALA A 8 2.59 13.70 -6.20
N LEU A 9 1.72 14.26 -7.06
CA LEU A 9 1.62 13.84 -8.47
C LEU A 9 2.88 14.19 -9.28
N VAL A 10 3.51 15.32 -9.02
CA VAL A 10 4.74 15.75 -9.71
C VAL A 10 5.95 14.91 -9.26
N ALA A 11 6.01 14.49 -8.00
CA ALA A 11 7.08 13.62 -7.51
C ALA A 11 7.07 12.23 -8.16
N VAL A 12 5.88 11.67 -8.42
CA VAL A 12 5.73 10.38 -9.13
C VAL A 12 6.16 10.49 -10.61
N ALA A 13 5.93 11.62 -11.26
CA ALA A 13 6.29 11.82 -12.66
C ALA A 13 7.81 12.02 -12.89
N ALA A 14 8.54 12.57 -11.91
CA ALA A 14 9.99 12.82 -12.02
C ALA A 14 10.86 11.54 -11.88
N LEU A 15 10.30 10.45 -11.35
CA LEU A 15 10.99 9.18 -11.11
C LEU A 15 11.13 8.28 -12.36
N VAL A 16 10.57 8.68 -13.50
CA VAL A 16 10.46 7.83 -14.70
C VAL A 16 11.68 7.91 -15.65
N ALA A 17 12.68 8.75 -15.38
CA ALA A 17 13.67 9.18 -16.39
C ALA A 17 15.11 8.65 -16.25
N SER A 18 15.39 7.50 -15.63
CA SER A 18 16.76 6.97 -15.56
C SER A 18 16.98 5.69 -16.37
N PRO A 19 18.11 5.55 -17.09
CA PRO A 19 18.38 4.38 -17.94
C PRO A 19 18.61 3.12 -17.09
N ALA A 20 18.04 2.03 -17.56
CA ALA A 20 18.06 0.73 -16.94
C ALA A 20 19.40 0.02 -17.14
N SER A 21 20.01 -0.43 -16.07
CA SER A 21 20.97 -1.55 -16.10
C SER A 21 20.89 -2.28 -14.77
N PHE A 22 20.70 -3.61 -14.84
CA PHE A 22 20.82 -4.59 -13.75
C PHE A 22 19.62 -4.96 -12.87
N ALA A 23 18.39 -4.59 -13.17
CA ALA A 23 17.25 -5.22 -12.50
C ALA A 23 16.96 -6.59 -13.14
N ALA A 24 16.88 -7.64 -12.35
CA ALA A 24 16.26 -8.87 -12.82
C ALA A 24 14.75 -8.58 -12.95
N VAL A 25 14.25 -8.58 -14.17
CA VAL A 25 12.81 -8.47 -14.41
C VAL A 25 12.18 -9.79 -13.92
N PRO A 26 11.26 -9.78 -12.97
CA PRO A 26 10.58 -10.99 -12.54
C PRO A 26 9.90 -11.67 -13.73
N GLU A 27 10.10 -12.98 -13.84
CA GLU A 27 9.49 -13.80 -14.87
C GLU A 27 8.13 -14.32 -14.39
N LYS A 28 7.34 -14.82 -15.34
CA LYS A 28 6.11 -15.54 -15.00
C LYS A 28 6.42 -16.70 -14.06
N GLY A 29 5.68 -16.79 -12.96
CA GLY A 29 5.84 -17.81 -11.93
C GLY A 29 6.80 -17.42 -10.79
N SER A 30 7.52 -16.31 -10.91
CA SER A 30 8.34 -15.78 -9.81
C SER A 30 7.48 -15.39 -8.63
N ILE A 31 8.09 -15.43 -7.44
CA ILE A 31 7.48 -15.01 -6.17
C ILE A 31 8.33 -13.91 -5.57
N ALA A 32 7.69 -12.96 -4.91
CA ALA A 32 8.37 -11.99 -4.06
C ALA A 32 7.66 -11.89 -2.70
N ILE A 33 8.40 -11.52 -1.68
CA ILE A 33 7.88 -11.13 -0.38
C ILE A 33 8.26 -9.68 -0.11
N PHE A 34 7.43 -8.98 0.65
CA PHE A 34 7.69 -7.58 0.99
C PHE A 34 7.23 -7.25 2.40
N ALA A 35 7.82 -6.20 2.95
CA ALA A 35 7.37 -5.55 4.17
C ALA A 35 7.55 -4.04 4.04
N GLY A 36 6.63 -3.28 4.62
CA GLY A 36 6.61 -1.83 4.56
C GLY A 36 6.06 -1.19 5.82
N ILE A 37 6.39 0.09 5.98
CA ILE A 37 6.03 0.90 7.14
C ILE A 37 5.83 2.35 6.71
N GLY A 38 4.89 3.04 7.35
CA GLY A 38 4.72 4.47 7.12
C GLY A 38 3.50 5.08 7.79
N PRO A 39 3.21 6.35 7.53
CA PRO A 39 2.04 7.01 8.06
C PRO A 39 0.74 6.53 7.39
N ALA A 40 -0.33 6.51 8.18
CA ALA A 40 -1.71 6.39 7.73
C ALA A 40 -2.42 7.72 7.93
N ILE A 41 -2.97 8.27 6.87
CA ILE A 41 -3.63 9.59 6.84
C ILE A 41 -5.12 9.34 6.66
N PRO A 42 -5.96 9.53 7.70
CA PRO A 42 -7.41 9.41 7.59
C PRO A 42 -8.00 10.43 6.61
N PHE A 43 -9.04 10.05 5.89
CA PHE A 43 -9.76 11.00 5.02
C PHE A 43 -10.83 11.79 5.78
N GLU A 44 -11.27 11.30 6.93
CA GLU A 44 -12.27 11.93 7.78
C GLU A 44 -11.62 12.52 9.04
N GLY A 45 -12.10 13.72 9.45
CA GLY A 45 -11.39 14.66 10.30
C GLY A 45 -11.28 14.37 11.80
N ASP A 46 -11.81 13.24 12.29
CA ASP A 46 -11.82 12.94 13.75
C ASP A 46 -10.63 12.06 14.20
N TYR A 47 -9.71 11.75 13.28
CA TYR A 47 -8.55 10.90 13.56
C TYR A 47 -7.25 11.60 13.20
N GLU A 48 -6.27 11.46 14.06
CA GLU A 48 -4.91 11.92 13.80
C GLU A 48 -4.19 11.02 12.80
N VAL A 49 -3.12 11.53 12.20
CA VAL A 49 -2.20 10.74 11.37
C VAL A 49 -1.69 9.57 12.21
N GLY A 50 -1.96 8.39 11.72
CA GLY A 50 -1.60 7.15 12.37
C GLY A 50 -0.35 6.51 11.76
N PHE A 51 -0.13 5.27 12.16
CA PHE A 51 0.97 4.43 11.73
C PHE A 51 0.43 3.20 11.00
N HIS A 52 1.08 2.82 9.91
CA HIS A 52 0.74 1.66 9.10
C HIS A 52 1.95 0.73 8.94
N LEU A 53 1.71 -0.56 9.15
CA LEU A 53 2.62 -1.66 8.85
C LEU A 53 1.97 -2.58 7.84
N GLU A 54 2.75 -3.09 6.91
CA GLU A 54 2.28 -4.10 5.98
C GLU A 54 3.37 -5.13 5.67
N ALA A 55 2.93 -6.36 5.38
CA ALA A 55 3.78 -7.41 4.86
C ALA A 55 2.96 -8.31 3.94
N GLY A 56 3.61 -8.93 2.96
CA GLY A 56 2.88 -9.77 2.03
C GLY A 56 3.75 -10.48 1.02
N GLY A 57 3.07 -11.04 0.03
CA GLY A 57 3.71 -11.72 -1.08
C GLY A 57 3.08 -11.36 -2.42
N GLU A 58 3.86 -11.51 -3.46
CA GLU A 58 3.44 -11.36 -4.84
C GLU A 58 3.76 -12.61 -5.65
N TYR A 59 2.84 -12.97 -6.53
CA TYR A 59 3.02 -14.00 -7.55
C TYR A 59 2.89 -13.38 -8.94
N TYR A 60 3.92 -13.51 -9.76
CA TYR A 60 3.97 -12.88 -11.08
C TYR A 60 3.28 -13.75 -12.13
N LEU A 61 2.16 -13.26 -12.67
CA LEU A 61 1.44 -13.87 -13.80
C LEU A 61 2.16 -13.62 -15.14
N SER A 62 2.91 -12.51 -15.20
CA SER A 62 3.77 -12.13 -16.31
C SER A 62 4.85 -11.18 -15.81
N ASN A 63 5.72 -10.72 -16.70
CA ASN A 63 6.74 -9.72 -16.38
C ASN A 63 6.18 -8.34 -15.98
N VAL A 64 4.89 -8.07 -16.20
CA VAL A 64 4.24 -6.78 -15.90
C VAL A 64 3.01 -6.91 -15.00
N LEU A 65 2.51 -8.12 -14.73
CA LEU A 65 1.31 -8.35 -13.94
C LEU A 65 1.59 -9.31 -12.79
N ALA A 66 1.22 -8.91 -11.59
CA ALA A 66 1.31 -9.75 -10.39
C ALA A 66 -0.01 -9.76 -9.61
N LEU A 67 -0.26 -10.89 -8.93
CA LEU A 67 -1.24 -10.98 -7.84
C LEU A 67 -0.50 -10.74 -6.53
N ARG A 68 -1.07 -9.93 -5.66
CA ARG A 68 -0.48 -9.54 -4.38
C ARG A 68 -1.44 -9.84 -3.24
N GLY A 69 -0.94 -10.51 -2.20
CA GLY A 69 -1.61 -10.68 -0.92
C GLY A 69 -0.91 -9.82 0.14
N THR A 70 -1.67 -9.03 0.90
CA THR A 70 -1.12 -8.11 1.92
C THR A 70 -1.84 -8.33 3.25
N LEU A 71 -1.05 -8.43 4.33
CA LEU A 71 -1.48 -8.28 5.71
C LEU A 71 -1.10 -6.87 6.15
N GLY A 72 -2.07 -6.11 6.63
CA GLY A 72 -1.88 -4.72 7.08
C GLY A 72 -2.32 -4.53 8.54
N LEU A 73 -1.60 -3.69 9.26
CA LEU A 73 -1.96 -3.20 10.58
C LEU A 73 -1.86 -1.68 10.60
N THR A 74 -2.96 -1.02 10.88
CA THR A 74 -3.02 0.44 11.00
C THR A 74 -3.47 0.82 12.39
N ARG A 75 -2.78 1.76 13.03
CA ARG A 75 -3.18 2.34 14.31
C ARG A 75 -3.21 3.86 14.19
N SER A 76 -4.33 4.45 14.57
CA SER A 76 -4.54 5.90 14.60
C SER A 76 -5.16 6.28 15.93
N ASN A 77 -4.82 7.45 16.46
CA ASN A 77 -5.45 8.00 17.66
C ASN A 77 -6.61 8.91 17.24
N ALA A 78 -7.69 8.89 18.02
CA ALA A 78 -8.75 9.88 17.88
C ALA A 78 -8.47 11.06 18.81
N ASP A 79 -8.98 12.23 18.48
CA ASP A 79 -9.00 13.38 19.38
C ASP A 79 -9.61 12.98 20.74
N GLY A 80 -8.83 13.05 21.84
CA GLY A 80 -9.23 12.58 23.17
C GLY A 80 -8.55 11.29 23.63
N GLY A 81 -7.55 10.75 22.92
CA GLY A 81 -6.64 9.72 23.41
C GLY A 81 -7.09 8.26 23.22
N SER A 82 -8.23 8.02 22.57
CA SER A 82 -8.72 6.67 22.26
C SER A 82 -8.26 6.22 20.87
N GLY A 83 -7.37 5.22 20.80
CA GLY A 83 -6.84 4.72 19.52
C GLY A 83 -7.78 3.74 18.83
N VAL A 84 -7.84 3.80 17.50
CA VAL A 84 -8.48 2.78 16.64
C VAL A 84 -7.41 1.92 16.00
N THR A 85 -7.60 0.60 16.05
CA THR A 85 -6.73 -0.36 15.38
C THR A 85 -7.50 -1.04 14.24
N LEU A 86 -6.90 -1.06 13.05
CA LEU A 86 -7.41 -1.77 11.88
C LEU A 86 -6.41 -2.85 11.49
N GLY A 87 -6.83 -4.10 11.53
CA GLY A 87 -6.10 -5.23 10.95
C GLY A 87 -6.75 -5.63 9.63
N GLY A 88 -5.99 -5.84 8.57
CA GLY A 88 -6.53 -6.14 7.24
C GLY A 88 -5.82 -7.28 6.52
N LEU A 89 -6.60 -8.01 5.73
CA LEU A 89 -6.13 -8.93 4.70
C LEU A 89 -6.64 -8.43 3.35
N GLU A 90 -5.73 -8.21 2.42
CA GLU A 90 -6.02 -7.63 1.11
C GLU A 90 -5.51 -8.52 -0.02
N ALA A 91 -6.25 -8.56 -1.13
CA ALA A 91 -5.83 -9.15 -2.38
C ALA A 91 -5.89 -8.10 -3.50
N SER A 92 -4.82 -7.98 -4.26
CA SER A 92 -4.66 -6.96 -5.29
C SER A 92 -4.12 -7.55 -6.59
N ALA A 93 -4.41 -6.88 -7.70
CA ALA A 93 -3.64 -7.00 -8.93
C ALA A 93 -2.71 -5.78 -9.04
N ALA A 94 -1.44 -6.03 -9.31
CA ALA A 94 -0.42 -4.99 -9.52
C ALA A 94 0.04 -5.02 -10.98
N TYR A 95 -0.02 -3.87 -11.65
CA TYR A 95 0.46 -3.69 -13.03
C TYR A 95 1.69 -2.78 -13.05
N TYR A 96 2.77 -3.31 -13.54
CA TYR A 96 4.06 -2.64 -13.67
C TYR A 96 4.19 -1.99 -15.05
N ALA A 97 4.18 -0.68 -15.11
CA ALA A 97 4.24 0.07 -16.36
C ALA A 97 5.60 -0.08 -17.08
N ARG A 98 6.66 -0.27 -16.32
CA ARG A 98 8.02 -0.45 -16.80
C ARG A 98 8.80 -1.35 -15.86
N ARG A 99 9.68 -2.20 -16.41
CA ARG A 99 10.64 -2.99 -15.64
C ARG A 99 12.05 -2.51 -15.90
N GLY A 100 12.81 -2.30 -14.82
CA GLY A 100 14.17 -1.82 -14.87
C GLY A 100 14.66 -1.51 -13.45
N LYS A 101 15.72 -0.75 -13.30
CA LYS A 101 16.21 -0.32 -11.97
C LYS A 101 15.14 0.41 -11.17
N TRP A 102 14.31 1.20 -11.85
CA TRP A 102 13.07 1.78 -11.37
C TRP A 102 11.88 1.09 -12.04
N SER A 103 10.99 0.54 -11.26
CA SER A 103 9.80 -0.19 -11.73
C SER A 103 8.54 0.38 -11.11
N PRO A 104 7.97 1.45 -11.71
CA PRO A 104 6.71 2.02 -11.25
C PRO A 104 5.55 1.07 -11.53
N TYR A 105 4.57 1.04 -10.63
CA TYR A 105 3.38 0.22 -10.74
C TYR A 105 2.14 0.92 -10.19
N VAL A 106 1.00 0.43 -10.61
CA VAL A 106 -0.31 0.73 -10.03
C VAL A 106 -0.92 -0.57 -9.53
N LEU A 107 -1.74 -0.49 -8.51
CA LEU A 107 -2.43 -1.64 -7.97
C LEU A 107 -3.86 -1.29 -7.58
N GLY A 108 -4.71 -2.31 -7.55
CA GLY A 108 -6.06 -2.19 -7.05
C GLY A 108 -6.58 -3.54 -6.60
N GLY A 109 -7.49 -3.52 -5.63
CA GLY A 109 -7.98 -4.77 -5.06
C GLY A 109 -9.07 -4.58 -4.03
N VAL A 110 -9.33 -5.67 -3.33
CA VAL A 110 -10.35 -5.78 -2.28
C VAL A 110 -9.74 -6.39 -1.02
N GLY A 111 -10.37 -6.18 0.11
CA GLY A 111 -9.90 -6.74 1.37
C GLY A 111 -10.98 -6.88 2.41
N ILE A 112 -10.60 -7.47 3.52
CA ILE A 112 -11.39 -7.55 4.75
C ILE A 112 -10.58 -6.91 5.86
N HIS A 113 -11.17 -5.94 6.54
CA HIS A 113 -10.57 -5.25 7.67
C HIS A 113 -11.38 -5.52 8.94
N THR A 114 -10.67 -5.85 10.02
CA THR A 114 -11.21 -5.84 11.37
C THR A 114 -10.97 -4.46 11.97
N VAL A 115 -12.01 -3.76 12.30
CA VAL A 115 -11.98 -2.44 12.95
C VAL A 115 -12.28 -2.65 14.42
N ASP A 116 -11.35 -2.27 15.28
CA ASP A 116 -11.47 -2.37 16.75
C ASP A 116 -11.46 -0.95 17.35
N PRO A 117 -12.65 -0.32 17.50
CA PRO A 117 -12.79 0.98 18.13
C PRO A 117 -12.86 0.83 19.66
N PRO A 118 -12.36 1.79 20.45
CA PRO A 118 -12.40 1.77 21.89
C PRO A 118 -13.84 1.67 22.42
N GLY A 119 -14.06 0.73 23.35
CA GLY A 119 -15.36 0.58 24.03
C GLY A 119 -16.49 -0.01 23.18
N ARG A 120 -16.18 -0.51 21.98
CA ARG A 120 -17.12 -1.22 21.10
C ARG A 120 -16.46 -2.52 20.64
N GLY A 121 -17.25 -3.55 20.39
CA GLY A 121 -16.72 -4.81 19.87
C GLY A 121 -16.11 -4.67 18.46
N ALA A 122 -15.09 -5.48 18.18
CA ALA A 122 -14.46 -5.56 16.88
C ALA A 122 -15.48 -5.95 15.79
N SER A 123 -15.39 -5.34 14.63
CA SER A 123 -16.27 -5.62 13.48
C SER A 123 -15.47 -5.84 12.20
N GLN A 124 -15.86 -6.84 11.41
CA GLN A 124 -15.26 -7.09 10.09
C GLN A 124 -15.97 -6.28 9.02
N ARG A 125 -15.21 -5.73 8.09
CA ARG A 125 -15.71 -4.89 7.00
C ARG A 125 -14.99 -5.19 5.70
N LEU A 126 -15.73 -5.20 4.61
CA LEU A 126 -15.15 -5.24 3.27
C LEU A 126 -14.52 -3.89 2.93
N SER A 127 -13.46 -3.94 2.18
CA SER A 127 -12.76 -2.76 1.67
C SER A 127 -12.43 -2.91 0.19
N ALA A 128 -12.27 -1.78 -0.47
CA ALA A 128 -11.62 -1.65 -1.75
C ALA A 128 -10.40 -0.74 -1.59
N HIS A 129 -9.38 -0.96 -2.40
CA HIS A 129 -8.21 -0.11 -2.38
C HIS A 129 -7.64 0.10 -3.77
N VAL A 130 -7.00 1.23 -3.96
CA VAL A 130 -6.30 1.59 -5.18
C VAL A 130 -5.09 2.43 -4.83
N GLY A 131 -4.01 2.23 -5.55
CA GLY A 131 -2.79 2.96 -5.29
C GLY A 131 -1.73 2.72 -6.35
N GLY A 132 -0.53 3.10 -6.00
CA GLY A 132 0.64 2.87 -6.83
C GLY A 132 1.91 3.15 -6.07
N GLY A 133 2.99 2.74 -6.68
CA GLY A 133 4.29 2.87 -6.07
C GLY A 133 5.40 2.65 -7.07
N THR A 134 6.58 2.47 -6.54
CA THR A 134 7.76 2.15 -7.32
C THR A 134 8.68 1.20 -6.55
N GLU A 135 9.35 0.34 -7.29
CA GLU A 135 10.47 -0.46 -6.83
C GLU A 135 11.77 0.16 -7.33
N TYR A 136 12.74 0.31 -6.44
CA TYR A 136 14.12 0.64 -6.79
C TYR A 136 15.02 -0.55 -6.46
N TYR A 137 15.52 -1.23 -7.47
CA TYR A 137 16.35 -2.42 -7.29
C TYR A 137 17.74 -2.03 -6.80
N LEU A 138 18.12 -2.57 -5.63
CA LEU A 138 19.47 -2.48 -5.06
C LEU A 138 20.39 -3.52 -5.72
N ASP A 139 19.84 -4.71 -5.94
CA ASP A 139 20.48 -5.82 -6.64
C ASP A 139 19.45 -6.61 -7.46
N ARG A 140 19.80 -7.82 -7.92
CA ARG A 140 18.90 -8.64 -8.75
C ARG A 140 17.67 -9.17 -8.02
N ARG A 141 17.69 -9.21 -6.69
CA ARG A 141 16.63 -9.83 -5.86
C ARG A 141 16.01 -8.86 -4.87
N THR A 142 16.72 -7.80 -4.51
CA THR A 142 16.31 -6.89 -3.45
C THR A 142 15.93 -5.53 -4.02
N ALA A 143 14.76 -5.05 -3.70
CA ALA A 143 14.30 -3.72 -4.05
C ALA A 143 13.81 -2.94 -2.82
N LEU A 144 14.08 -1.64 -2.81
CA LEU A 144 13.35 -0.70 -1.96
C LEU A 144 12.01 -0.39 -2.61
N THR A 145 10.97 -0.25 -1.80
CA THR A 145 9.63 0.11 -2.27
C THR A 145 9.17 1.42 -1.67
N GLY A 146 8.41 2.19 -2.44
CA GLY A 146 7.66 3.34 -1.97
C GLY A 146 6.25 3.30 -2.56
N GLU A 147 5.22 3.37 -1.71
CA GLU A 147 3.83 3.18 -2.11
C GLU A 147 2.92 4.24 -1.51
N VAL A 148 1.88 4.61 -2.25
CA VAL A 148 0.72 5.38 -1.77
C VAL A 148 -0.53 4.60 -2.11
N ILE A 149 -1.31 4.23 -1.10
CA ILE A 149 -2.53 3.42 -1.28
C ILE A 149 -3.68 4.08 -0.54
N GLY A 150 -4.76 4.39 -1.27
CA GLY A 150 -6.05 4.79 -0.71
C GLY A 150 -6.90 3.56 -0.41
N ARG A 151 -7.40 3.45 0.81
CA ARG A 151 -8.26 2.35 1.29
C ARG A 151 -9.62 2.87 1.66
N PHE A 152 -10.66 2.27 1.09
CA PHE A 152 -12.06 2.61 1.30
C PHE A 152 -12.73 1.46 2.05
N VAL A 153 -12.85 1.60 3.36
CA VAL A 153 -13.42 0.57 4.24
C VAL A 153 -14.90 0.83 4.40
N GLY A 154 -15.72 -0.17 4.10
CA GLY A 154 -17.17 -0.08 4.16
C GLY A 154 -17.70 0.31 5.55
N SER A 155 -18.80 1.05 5.58
CA SER A 155 -19.40 1.55 6.81
C SER A 155 -20.38 0.53 7.43
N ALA A 156 -20.36 0.44 8.78
CA ALA A 156 -21.53 -0.02 9.53
C ALA A 156 -22.07 1.18 10.30
N GLY A 157 -23.28 1.62 9.97
CA GLY A 157 -23.92 2.77 10.66
C GLY A 157 -23.50 4.14 10.14
N GLY A 158 -23.12 4.27 8.85
CA GLY A 158 -22.97 5.56 8.16
C GLY A 158 -21.60 6.24 8.26
N ARG A 159 -20.63 5.68 8.95
CA ARG A 159 -19.24 6.21 8.98
C ARG A 159 -18.29 5.27 8.24
N THR A 160 -17.59 5.80 7.27
CA THR A 160 -16.51 5.10 6.55
C THR A 160 -15.19 5.31 7.29
N SER A 161 -14.37 4.27 7.38
CA SER A 161 -13.02 4.38 7.95
C SER A 161 -12.00 4.38 6.82
N SER A 162 -12.07 5.39 5.95
CA SER A 162 -11.21 5.49 4.77
C SER A 162 -9.93 6.26 5.09
N PHE A 163 -8.80 5.77 4.56
CA PHE A 163 -7.50 6.39 4.81
C PHE A 163 -6.54 6.18 3.63
N ALA A 164 -5.51 7.01 3.54
CA ALA A 164 -4.35 6.77 2.68
C ALA A 164 -3.16 6.32 3.53
N SER A 165 -2.40 5.34 3.06
CA SER A 165 -1.08 5.03 3.59
C SER A 165 0.01 5.48 2.62
N LEU A 166 1.10 6.00 3.18
CA LEU A 166 2.35 6.22 2.48
C LEU A 166 3.36 5.28 3.12
N ALA A 167 3.78 4.23 2.41
CA ALA A 167 4.69 3.23 2.95
C ALA A 167 6.03 3.24 2.23
N VAL A 168 7.10 3.05 2.98
CA VAL A 168 8.42 2.69 2.47
C VAL A 168 8.76 1.29 2.95
N GLY A 169 9.42 0.49 2.11
CA GLY A 169 9.63 -0.90 2.44
C GLY A 169 10.76 -1.54 1.67
N ILE A 170 10.85 -2.83 1.86
CA ILE A 170 11.78 -3.71 1.16
C ILE A 170 11.03 -4.88 0.55
N LYS A 171 11.45 -5.29 -0.65
CA LYS A 171 10.92 -6.43 -1.37
C LYS A 171 12.06 -7.34 -1.78
N TYR A 172 11.86 -8.65 -1.61
CA TYR A 172 12.80 -9.68 -2.02
C TYR A 172 12.15 -10.62 -3.04
N HIS A 173 12.83 -10.82 -4.17
CA HIS A 173 12.41 -11.68 -5.29
C HIS A 173 13.18 -13.00 -5.25
N PHE A 174 12.47 -14.11 -5.38
CA PHE A 174 13.04 -15.47 -5.42
C PHE A 174 13.39 -15.93 -6.83
#